data_598327ff978c52b02727c5c904f4af27
#
_entry.id   598327ff978c52b02727c5c904f4af27
#
_cell.length_a   1.000
_cell.length_b   1.000
_cell.length_c   1.000
_cell.angle_alpha   90.00
_cell.angle_beta   90.00
_cell.angle_gamma   90.00
#
_symmetry.space_group_name_H-M   'P 1'
#
loop_
_entity.id
_entity.type
_entity.pdbx_description
1 polymer ?
#
loop_
_entity_poly.entity_id
_entity_poly.type
_entity_poly.pdbx_seq_one_letter_code
_entity_poly.pdbx_strand_id
1 'polypeptide(L)'
;MTEVKKELTKDLLALSFKELIMKMPFEKITVKMITDGADVIRPTFYKHFQDKYEIIEYILKKEIKDKIQVLIENDMEDDLLRLLFTCLSKDKEFYKRLYLIEGPNSFDHLMFQFIYDTLLTLLNKYPLKSPAKLQILSRETIARFYTFGLADSVKYAIMHDITYTPEEISAAYDYLIHNSAFDLVEHPKI
;
A
#
# COMPACT_ATOMS: atom_id res chain seq x y z
N MET A 1 -23.56 3.34 20.21
CA MET A 1 -23.50 2.60 18.93
C MET A 1 -22.47 1.50 19.13
N THR A 2 -22.78 0.24 18.87
CA THR A 2 -21.83 -0.85 19.04
C THR A 2 -20.70 -0.72 18.01
N GLU A 3 -19.49 -1.25 18.32
CA GLU A 3 -18.32 -1.19 17.44
C GLU A 3 -18.63 -1.82 16.07
N VAL A 4 -19.32 -2.95 16.04
CA VAL A 4 -19.80 -3.61 14.82
C VAL A 4 -20.63 -2.69 13.93
N LYS A 5 -21.53 -1.87 14.52
CA LYS A 5 -22.35 -0.93 13.74
C LYS A 5 -21.54 0.22 13.17
N LYS A 6 -20.48 0.65 13.87
CA LYS A 6 -19.55 1.68 13.35
C LYS A 6 -18.77 1.16 12.15
N GLU A 7 -18.25 -0.07 12.26
CA GLU A 7 -17.46 -0.70 11.20
C GLU A 7 -18.31 -0.92 9.95
N LEU A 8 -19.55 -1.44 10.11
CA LEU A 8 -20.48 -1.60 8.98
C LEU A 8 -20.76 -0.26 8.26
N THR A 9 -20.93 0.83 9.01
CA THR A 9 -21.16 2.15 8.40
C THR A 9 -19.93 2.62 7.60
N LYS A 10 -18.72 2.41 8.11
CA LYS A 10 -17.49 2.70 7.37
C LYS A 10 -17.39 1.88 6.10
N ASP A 11 -17.75 0.59 6.16
CA ASP A 11 -17.76 -0.29 5.00
C ASP A 11 -18.72 0.19 3.90
N LEU A 12 -19.92 0.61 4.27
CA LEU A 12 -20.90 1.15 3.32
C LEU A 12 -20.40 2.43 2.66
N LEU A 13 -19.80 3.34 3.43
CA LEU A 13 -19.20 4.57 2.90
C LEU A 13 -18.02 4.28 1.98
N ALA A 14 -17.15 3.32 2.34
CA ALA A 14 -16.02 2.90 1.53
C ALA A 14 -16.48 2.23 0.22
N LEU A 15 -17.52 1.38 0.26
CA LEU A 15 -18.10 0.76 -0.93
C LEU A 15 -18.67 1.83 -1.89
N SER A 16 -19.46 2.77 -1.37
CA SER A 16 -19.99 3.89 -2.15
C SER A 16 -18.87 4.71 -2.79
N PHE A 17 -17.80 5.00 -2.05
CA PHE A 17 -16.63 5.70 -2.58
C PHE A 17 -15.95 4.89 -3.71
N LYS A 18 -15.76 3.58 -3.54
CA LYS A 18 -15.18 2.69 -4.56
C LYS A 18 -16.00 2.73 -5.85
N GLU A 19 -17.32 2.69 -5.76
CA GLU A 19 -18.18 2.80 -6.94
C GLU A 19 -18.09 4.14 -7.64
N LEU A 20 -17.99 5.24 -6.89
CA LEU A 20 -17.90 6.58 -7.43
C LEU A 20 -16.58 6.84 -8.16
N ILE A 21 -15.46 6.42 -7.58
CA ILE A 21 -14.14 6.65 -8.20
C ILE A 21 -13.97 5.84 -9.49
N MET A 22 -14.70 4.74 -9.64
CA MET A 22 -14.75 3.99 -10.90
C MET A 22 -15.51 4.73 -12.01
N LYS A 23 -16.38 5.68 -11.65
CA LYS A 23 -17.25 6.40 -12.59
C LYS A 23 -16.76 7.81 -12.91
N MET A 24 -16.01 8.44 -11.99
CA MET A 24 -15.59 9.84 -12.17
C MET A 24 -14.26 10.14 -11.44
N PRO A 25 -13.55 11.22 -11.83
CA PRO A 25 -12.34 11.65 -11.15
C PRO A 25 -12.58 11.98 -9.67
N PHE A 26 -11.57 11.71 -8.85
CA PHE A 26 -11.60 11.92 -7.39
C PHE A 26 -12.04 13.33 -7.00
N GLU A 27 -11.57 14.37 -7.73
CA GLU A 27 -11.86 15.78 -7.44
C GLU A 27 -13.35 16.08 -7.50
N LYS A 28 -14.08 15.41 -8.38
CA LYS A 28 -15.53 15.56 -8.56
C LYS A 28 -16.37 14.81 -7.52
N ILE A 29 -15.79 13.86 -6.81
CA ILE A 29 -16.48 13.09 -5.77
C ILE A 29 -16.68 13.98 -4.55
N THR A 30 -17.94 14.15 -4.14
CA THR A 30 -18.33 14.93 -2.95
C THR A 30 -18.78 14.02 -1.81
N VAL A 31 -18.65 14.50 -0.57
CA VAL A 31 -19.19 13.79 0.61
C VAL A 31 -20.67 13.50 0.46
N LYS A 32 -21.43 14.40 -0.17
CA LYS A 32 -22.86 14.18 -0.43
C LYS A 32 -23.08 12.95 -1.31
N MET A 33 -22.34 12.82 -2.41
CA MET A 33 -22.45 11.66 -3.30
C MET A 33 -22.12 10.35 -2.59
N ILE A 34 -21.07 10.34 -1.74
CA ILE A 34 -20.68 9.18 -0.95
C ILE A 34 -21.78 8.79 0.04
N THR A 35 -22.37 9.77 0.73
CA THR A 35 -23.45 9.50 1.70
C THR A 35 -24.75 9.07 1.03
N ASP A 36 -25.10 9.65 -0.10
CA ASP A 36 -26.28 9.26 -0.88
C ASP A 36 -26.13 7.80 -1.36
N GLY A 37 -24.95 7.40 -1.86
CA GLY A 37 -24.69 6.03 -2.29
C GLY A 37 -24.63 5.00 -1.15
N ALA A 38 -24.30 5.43 0.06
CA ALA A 38 -24.26 4.58 1.27
C ALA A 38 -25.60 4.58 2.05
N ASP A 39 -26.61 5.29 1.57
CA ASP A 39 -27.91 5.48 2.26
C ASP A 39 -27.77 5.99 3.71
N VAL A 40 -26.89 6.98 3.91
CA VAL A 40 -26.66 7.62 5.19
C VAL A 40 -26.71 9.15 5.08
N ILE A 41 -26.96 9.84 6.18
CA ILE A 41 -26.95 11.30 6.21
C ILE A 41 -25.53 11.86 6.37
N ARG A 42 -25.27 13.05 5.81
CA ARG A 42 -23.96 13.71 5.87
C ARG A 42 -23.37 13.83 7.28
N PRO A 43 -24.10 14.11 8.37
CA PRO A 43 -23.55 14.07 9.72
C PRO A 43 -22.98 12.71 10.13
N THR A 44 -23.50 11.60 9.59
CA THR A 44 -22.98 10.26 9.84
C THR A 44 -21.59 10.09 9.23
N PHE A 45 -21.34 10.63 8.06
CA PHE A 45 -20.00 10.64 7.45
C PHE A 45 -18.98 11.24 8.40
N TYR A 46 -19.22 12.46 8.89
CA TYR A 46 -18.29 13.18 9.76
C TYR A 46 -18.10 12.59 11.17
N LYS A 47 -18.90 11.61 11.54
CA LYS A 47 -18.66 10.78 12.75
C LYS A 47 -17.61 9.70 12.51
N HIS A 48 -17.28 9.38 11.26
CA HIS A 48 -16.41 8.28 10.89
C HIS A 48 -15.16 8.73 10.13
N PHE A 49 -15.26 9.79 9.32
CA PHE A 49 -14.21 10.31 8.47
C PHE A 49 -14.22 11.85 8.50
N GLN A 50 -13.05 12.47 8.55
CA GLN A 50 -12.92 13.93 8.47
C GLN A 50 -13.15 14.41 7.02
N ASP A 51 -12.63 13.64 6.05
CA ASP A 51 -12.76 13.90 4.63
C ASP A 51 -12.74 12.61 3.80
N LYS A 52 -12.79 12.75 2.47
CA LYS A 52 -12.77 11.61 1.55
C LYS A 52 -11.40 10.94 1.41
N TYR A 53 -10.30 11.57 1.84
CA TYR A 53 -8.97 10.94 1.86
C TYR A 53 -8.88 9.89 2.97
N GLU A 54 -9.49 10.14 4.13
CA GLU A 54 -9.53 9.13 5.20
C GLU A 54 -10.25 7.84 4.81
N ILE A 55 -11.17 7.90 3.83
CA ILE A 55 -11.77 6.67 3.27
C ILE A 55 -10.71 5.84 2.55
N ILE A 56 -9.80 6.47 1.80
CA ILE A 56 -8.71 5.78 1.11
C ILE A 56 -7.79 5.09 2.11
N GLU A 57 -7.43 5.79 3.19
CA GLU A 57 -6.63 5.22 4.29
C GLU A 57 -7.33 4.03 4.95
N TYR A 58 -8.65 4.15 5.18
CA TYR A 58 -9.46 3.08 5.73
C TYR A 58 -9.48 1.83 4.84
N ILE A 59 -9.67 2.03 3.52
CA ILE A 59 -9.66 0.94 2.54
C ILE A 59 -8.27 0.26 2.52
N LEU A 60 -7.20 1.05 2.42
CA LEU A 60 -5.83 0.53 2.44
C LEU A 60 -5.54 -0.26 3.71
N LYS A 61 -5.97 0.28 4.86
CA LYS A 61 -5.84 -0.39 6.15
C LYS A 61 -6.52 -1.76 6.12
N LYS A 62 -7.80 -1.80 5.80
CA LYS A 62 -8.63 -3.00 5.86
C LYS A 62 -8.25 -4.04 4.82
N GLU A 63 -7.96 -3.61 3.60
CA GLU A 63 -7.69 -4.53 2.49
C GLU A 63 -6.24 -5.06 2.48
N ILE A 64 -5.28 -4.29 2.99
CA ILE A 64 -3.86 -4.62 2.91
C ILE A 64 -3.18 -4.60 4.27
N LYS A 65 -3.16 -3.46 4.98
CA LYS A 65 -2.34 -3.28 6.20
C LYS A 65 -2.66 -4.29 7.28
N ASP A 66 -3.94 -4.53 7.57
CA ASP A 66 -4.35 -5.47 8.63
C ASP A 66 -3.92 -6.91 8.30
N LYS A 67 -3.95 -7.31 7.03
CA LYS A 67 -3.51 -8.64 6.60
C LYS A 67 -1.97 -8.78 6.64
N ILE A 68 -1.25 -7.74 6.25
CA ILE A 68 0.22 -7.67 6.35
C ILE A 68 0.64 -7.78 7.82
N GLN A 69 -0.05 -7.07 8.71
CA GLN A 69 0.21 -7.13 10.14
C GLN A 69 0.06 -8.54 10.70
N VAL A 70 -0.97 -9.28 10.29
CA VAL A 70 -1.18 -10.69 10.68
C VAL A 70 -0.01 -11.57 10.24
N LEU A 71 0.54 -11.39 9.03
CA LEU A 71 1.71 -12.14 8.57
C LEU A 71 2.94 -11.83 9.40
N ILE A 72 3.20 -10.56 9.71
CA ILE A 72 4.32 -10.14 10.55
C ILE A 72 4.24 -10.74 11.96
N GLU A 73 3.04 -10.76 12.55
CA GLU A 73 2.79 -11.31 13.89
C GLU A 73 2.95 -12.84 13.97
N ASN A 74 2.84 -13.53 12.83
CA ASN A 74 3.00 -14.98 12.73
C ASN A 74 4.33 -15.41 12.08
N ASP A 75 5.32 -14.50 11.97
CA ASP A 75 6.64 -14.75 11.37
C ASP A 75 6.58 -15.32 9.93
N MET A 76 5.62 -14.80 9.13
CA MET A 76 5.39 -15.18 7.73
C MET A 76 5.86 -14.07 6.77
N GLU A 77 7.06 -13.53 7.00
CA GLU A 77 7.59 -12.41 6.25
C GLU A 77 7.79 -12.70 4.76
N ASP A 78 8.09 -13.95 4.41
CA ASP A 78 8.28 -14.39 3.02
C ASP A 78 7.02 -14.25 2.16
N ASP A 79 5.84 -14.19 2.80
CA ASP A 79 4.56 -14.03 2.11
C ASP A 79 4.12 -12.57 1.91
N LEU A 80 4.81 -11.59 2.48
CA LEU A 80 4.38 -10.18 2.50
C LEU A 80 4.25 -9.58 1.10
N LEU A 81 5.26 -9.76 0.26
CA LEU A 81 5.24 -9.24 -1.12
C LEU A 81 4.14 -9.91 -1.94
N ARG A 82 4.03 -11.23 -1.85
CA ARG A 82 2.98 -11.98 -2.55
C ARG A 82 1.59 -11.52 -2.13
N LEU A 83 1.35 -11.32 -0.83
CA LEU A 83 0.08 -10.81 -0.33
C LEU A 83 -0.20 -9.39 -0.83
N LEU A 84 0.79 -8.49 -0.78
CA LEU A 84 0.66 -7.11 -1.27
C LEU A 84 0.22 -7.09 -2.74
N PHE A 85 0.95 -7.78 -3.62
CA PHE A 85 0.63 -7.83 -5.04
C PHE A 85 -0.70 -8.55 -5.32
N THR A 86 -1.04 -9.60 -4.56
CA THR A 86 -2.35 -10.28 -4.65
C THR A 86 -3.49 -9.31 -4.33
N CYS A 87 -3.38 -8.54 -3.25
CA CYS A 87 -4.42 -7.58 -2.86
C CYS A 87 -4.59 -6.49 -3.93
N LEU A 88 -3.49 -5.94 -4.42
CA LEU A 88 -3.51 -4.88 -5.43
C LEU A 88 -4.03 -5.38 -6.79
N SER A 89 -3.65 -6.59 -7.21
CA SER A 89 -4.09 -7.18 -8.48
C SER A 89 -5.58 -7.50 -8.49
N LYS A 90 -6.15 -7.86 -7.34
CA LYS A 90 -7.58 -8.20 -7.20
C LYS A 90 -8.51 -7.04 -7.60
N ASP A 91 -8.09 -5.80 -7.36
CA ASP A 91 -8.88 -4.60 -7.65
C ASP A 91 -8.01 -3.54 -8.36
N LYS A 92 -7.24 -3.99 -9.36
CA LYS A 92 -6.21 -3.22 -10.04
C LYS A 92 -6.72 -1.88 -10.56
N GLU A 93 -7.88 -1.87 -11.23
CA GLU A 93 -8.45 -0.64 -11.79
C GLU A 93 -8.79 0.40 -10.72
N PHE A 94 -9.27 -0.04 -9.56
CA PHE A 94 -9.50 0.83 -8.42
C PHE A 94 -8.19 1.47 -7.94
N TYR A 95 -7.14 0.68 -7.71
CA TYR A 95 -5.84 1.20 -7.27
C TYR A 95 -5.19 2.08 -8.32
N LYS A 96 -5.34 1.76 -9.61
CA LYS A 96 -4.89 2.61 -10.71
C LYS A 96 -5.52 4.01 -10.64
N ARG A 97 -6.82 4.10 -10.34
CA ARG A 97 -7.50 5.38 -10.15
C ARG A 97 -7.04 6.13 -8.90
N LEU A 98 -6.69 5.42 -7.83
CA LEU A 98 -6.12 6.05 -6.64
C LEU A 98 -4.74 6.66 -6.92
N TYR A 99 -3.90 6.02 -7.73
CA TYR A 99 -2.59 6.57 -8.12
C TYR A 99 -2.67 7.83 -8.99
N LEU A 100 -3.84 8.14 -9.56
CA LEU A 100 -4.05 9.40 -10.29
C LEU A 100 -4.38 10.58 -9.37
N ILE A 101 -4.58 10.35 -8.06
CA ILE A 101 -4.87 11.41 -7.10
C ILE A 101 -3.57 12.13 -6.76
N GLU A 102 -3.52 13.43 -7.03
CA GLU A 102 -2.37 14.29 -6.77
C GLU A 102 -2.46 15.00 -5.41
N GLY A 103 -1.33 15.55 -4.94
CA GLY A 103 -1.26 16.37 -3.73
C GLY A 103 -0.67 15.64 -2.52
N PRO A 104 -0.64 16.31 -1.35
CA PRO A 104 0.04 15.81 -0.16
C PRO A 104 -0.60 14.56 0.43
N ASN A 105 -1.90 14.35 0.21
CA ASN A 105 -2.64 13.18 0.66
C ASN A 105 -2.85 12.16 -0.47
N SER A 106 -1.95 12.14 -1.48
CA SER A 106 -2.01 11.22 -2.60
C SER A 106 -1.88 9.75 -2.13
N PHE A 107 -2.48 8.85 -2.89
CA PHE A 107 -2.33 7.41 -2.64
C PHE A 107 -0.87 6.95 -2.75
N ASP A 108 -0.10 7.57 -3.63
CA ASP A 108 1.34 7.37 -3.77
C ASP A 108 2.09 7.61 -2.45
N HIS A 109 1.78 8.73 -1.77
CA HIS A 109 2.36 9.02 -0.45
C HIS A 109 1.90 8.03 0.62
N LEU A 110 0.62 7.65 0.62
CA LEU A 110 0.08 6.65 1.56
C LEU A 110 0.74 5.27 1.39
N MET A 111 0.94 4.83 0.15
CA MET A 111 1.62 3.56 -0.15
C MET A 111 3.09 3.61 0.24
N PHE A 112 3.79 4.72 -0.07
CA PHE A 112 5.17 4.91 0.36
C PHE A 112 5.30 4.80 1.88
N GLN A 113 4.46 5.53 2.62
CA GLN A 113 4.49 5.50 4.09
C GLN A 113 4.18 4.11 4.64
N PHE A 114 3.18 3.43 4.07
CA PHE A 114 2.84 2.07 4.47
C PHE A 114 4.00 1.08 4.28
N ILE A 115 4.65 1.12 3.12
CA ILE A 115 5.81 0.24 2.82
C ILE A 115 6.98 0.57 3.75
N TYR A 116 7.24 1.87 3.98
CA TYR A 116 8.29 2.32 4.88
C TYR A 116 8.08 1.81 6.31
N ASP A 117 6.88 2.00 6.86
CA ASP A 117 6.54 1.56 8.22
C ASP A 117 6.63 0.04 8.36
N THR A 118 6.21 -0.70 7.33
CA THR A 118 6.32 -2.16 7.28
C THR A 118 7.78 -2.60 7.30
N LEU A 119 8.62 -2.06 6.43
CA LEU A 119 10.05 -2.38 6.37
C LEU A 119 10.77 -2.00 7.66
N LEU A 120 10.46 -0.84 8.23
CA LEU A 120 11.04 -0.41 9.50
C LEU A 120 10.64 -1.35 10.65
N THR A 121 9.40 -1.81 10.67
CA THR A 121 8.91 -2.81 11.64
C THR A 121 9.70 -4.10 11.53
N LEU A 122 9.90 -4.62 10.30
CA LEU A 122 10.71 -5.83 10.06
C LEU A 122 12.16 -5.66 10.49
N LEU A 123 12.80 -4.54 10.11
CA LEU A 123 14.18 -4.26 10.50
C LEU A 123 14.37 -4.13 12.03
N ASN A 124 13.31 -3.75 12.76
CA ASN A 124 13.34 -3.66 14.22
C ASN A 124 13.21 -5.03 14.92
N LYS A 125 12.70 -6.06 14.24
CA LYS A 125 12.63 -7.44 14.79
C LYS A 125 14.02 -8.08 14.97
N TYR A 126 15.01 -7.69 14.16
CA TYR A 126 16.30 -8.36 14.08
C TYR A 126 17.48 -7.44 14.38
N PRO A 127 18.61 -7.97 14.94
CA PRO A 127 19.83 -7.19 15.12
C PRO A 127 20.39 -6.73 13.78
N LEU A 128 20.71 -5.44 13.68
CA LEU A 128 21.28 -4.86 12.46
C LEU A 128 22.74 -5.33 12.28
N LYS A 129 23.03 -6.00 11.17
CA LYS A 129 24.40 -6.33 10.73
C LYS A 129 25.01 -5.13 10.00
N SER A 130 25.23 -4.01 10.70
CA SER A 130 25.88 -2.84 10.09
C SER A 130 27.39 -2.98 10.15
N PRO A 131 28.12 -2.72 9.05
CA PRO A 131 29.57 -2.53 9.14
C PRO A 131 29.85 -1.35 10.06
N ALA A 132 30.66 -1.56 11.10
CA ALA A 132 30.97 -0.55 12.13
C ALA A 132 31.48 0.80 11.58
N LYS A 133 31.85 0.86 10.29
CA LYS A 133 32.37 2.03 9.60
C LYS A 133 31.30 2.86 8.85
N LEU A 134 30.04 2.36 8.72
CA LEU A 134 29.00 3.02 7.95
C LEU A 134 27.87 3.50 8.87
N GLN A 135 28.15 4.51 9.69
CA GLN A 135 27.19 5.08 10.65
C GLN A 135 25.90 5.63 9.98
N ILE A 136 25.95 5.94 8.66
CA ILE A 136 24.80 6.41 7.91
C ILE A 136 23.74 5.31 7.67
N LEU A 137 24.11 4.03 7.80
CA LEU A 137 23.20 2.91 7.59
C LEU A 137 22.38 2.61 8.87
N SER A 138 21.55 3.57 9.28
CA SER A 138 20.52 3.33 10.28
C SER A 138 19.36 2.49 9.70
N ARG A 139 18.51 1.93 10.58
CA ARG A 139 17.30 1.20 10.14
C ARG A 139 16.39 2.07 9.27
N GLU A 140 16.24 3.33 9.64
CA GLU A 140 15.44 4.32 8.92
C GLU A 140 16.01 4.58 7.51
N THR A 141 17.33 4.72 7.38
CA THR A 141 17.98 4.91 6.09
C THR A 141 17.82 3.68 5.21
N ILE A 142 18.01 2.48 5.77
CA ILE A 142 17.83 1.22 5.05
C ILE A 142 16.37 1.06 4.63
N ALA A 143 15.41 1.25 5.55
CA ALA A 143 13.98 1.18 5.24
C ALA A 143 13.62 2.14 4.10
N ARG A 144 14.07 3.40 4.18
CA ARG A 144 13.79 4.40 3.16
C ARG A 144 14.36 4.03 1.79
N PHE A 145 15.59 3.52 1.74
CA PHE A 145 16.24 3.09 0.50
C PHE A 145 15.42 2.00 -0.22
N TYR A 146 15.05 0.94 0.50
CA TYR A 146 14.26 -0.14 -0.07
C TYR A 146 12.81 0.26 -0.38
N THR A 147 12.24 1.19 0.39
CA THR A 147 10.90 1.72 0.15
C THR A 147 10.81 2.41 -1.22
N PHE A 148 11.81 3.21 -1.60
CA PHE A 148 11.80 3.88 -2.91
C PHE A 148 11.70 2.87 -4.06
N GLY A 149 12.52 1.83 -4.03
CA GLY A 149 12.48 0.79 -5.06
C GLY A 149 11.16 0.03 -5.10
N LEU A 150 10.66 -0.41 -3.92
CA LEU A 150 9.43 -1.19 -3.85
C LEU A 150 8.18 -0.35 -4.17
N ALA A 151 8.05 0.84 -3.62
CA ALA A 151 6.89 1.70 -3.86
C ALA A 151 6.75 2.08 -5.34
N ASP A 152 7.86 2.43 -6.00
CA ASP A 152 7.87 2.72 -7.43
C ASP A 152 7.56 1.48 -8.26
N SER A 153 8.12 0.31 -7.93
CA SER A 153 7.81 -0.96 -8.59
C SER A 153 6.36 -1.34 -8.49
N VAL A 154 5.73 -1.17 -7.31
CA VAL A 154 4.30 -1.39 -7.08
C VAL A 154 3.47 -0.46 -7.96
N LYS A 155 3.77 0.85 -7.95
CA LYS A 155 3.10 1.84 -8.79
C LYS A 155 3.24 1.50 -10.27
N TYR A 156 4.45 1.17 -10.71
CA TYR A 156 4.72 0.79 -12.09
C TYR A 156 3.89 -0.42 -12.53
N ALA A 157 3.84 -1.47 -11.71
CA ALA A 157 3.07 -2.69 -12.00
C ALA A 157 1.56 -2.41 -12.13
N ILE A 158 1.02 -1.47 -11.32
CA ILE A 158 -0.38 -1.07 -11.39
C ILE A 158 -0.67 -0.20 -12.61
N MET A 159 0.20 0.78 -12.91
CA MET A 159 -0.06 1.78 -13.94
C MET A 159 0.17 1.27 -15.36
N HIS A 160 1.07 0.29 -15.57
CA HIS A 160 1.49 -0.17 -16.89
C HIS A 160 0.90 -1.52 -17.31
N ASP A 161 -0.17 -1.98 -16.66
CA ASP A 161 -0.89 -3.21 -17.00
C ASP A 161 0.03 -4.44 -17.15
N ILE A 162 1.01 -4.56 -16.26
CA ILE A 162 1.91 -5.69 -16.23
C ILE A 162 1.11 -6.98 -16.00
N THR A 163 1.35 -8.00 -16.82
CA THR A 163 0.59 -9.26 -16.86
C THR A 163 1.21 -10.37 -16.01
N TYR A 164 2.25 -10.07 -15.23
CA TYR A 164 2.87 -11.06 -14.34
C TYR A 164 1.97 -11.37 -13.15
N THR A 165 2.04 -12.61 -12.69
CA THR A 165 1.33 -13.04 -11.48
C THR A 165 1.96 -12.40 -10.23
N PRO A 166 1.21 -12.29 -9.11
CA PRO A 166 1.77 -11.83 -7.84
C PRO A 166 2.99 -12.65 -7.39
N GLU A 167 3.00 -13.95 -7.68
CA GLU A 167 4.11 -14.86 -7.39
C GLU A 167 5.36 -14.51 -8.19
N GLU A 168 5.22 -14.26 -9.50
CA GLU A 168 6.34 -13.90 -10.39
C GLU A 168 6.94 -12.55 -10.00
N ILE A 169 6.11 -11.54 -9.70
CA ILE A 169 6.58 -10.22 -9.28
C ILE A 169 7.28 -10.31 -7.91
N SER A 170 6.68 -11.05 -6.97
CA SER A 170 7.27 -11.26 -5.64
C SER A 170 8.64 -11.94 -5.73
N ALA A 171 8.75 -13.02 -6.51
CA ALA A 171 10.01 -13.74 -6.72
C ALA A 171 11.07 -12.86 -7.41
N ALA A 172 10.67 -12.06 -8.41
CA ALA A 172 11.59 -11.15 -9.08
C ALA A 172 12.11 -10.07 -8.12
N TYR A 173 11.24 -9.50 -7.29
CA TYR A 173 11.64 -8.50 -6.31
C TYR A 173 12.54 -9.10 -5.23
N ASP A 174 12.19 -10.27 -4.71
CA ASP A 174 13.02 -11.01 -3.74
C ASP A 174 14.42 -11.28 -4.31
N TYR A 175 14.51 -11.70 -5.57
CA TYR A 175 15.78 -11.90 -6.26
C TYR A 175 16.60 -10.60 -6.34
N LEU A 176 15.96 -9.46 -6.66
CA LEU A 176 16.62 -8.15 -6.76
C LEU A 176 17.16 -7.65 -5.41
N ILE A 177 16.49 -7.91 -4.30
CA ILE A 177 16.97 -7.47 -2.97
C ILE A 177 18.10 -8.36 -2.43
N HIS A 178 18.23 -9.60 -2.89
CA HIS A 178 19.28 -10.52 -2.46
C HIS A 178 20.53 -10.49 -3.34
N ASN A 179 20.48 -9.84 -4.50
CA ASN A 179 21.60 -9.73 -5.44
C ASN A 179 21.89 -8.27 -5.76
N SER A 180 23.16 -7.94 -5.91
CA SER A 180 23.53 -6.59 -6.39
C SER A 180 23.22 -6.46 -7.88
N ALA A 181 23.03 -5.24 -8.37
CA ALA A 181 22.81 -4.99 -9.80
C ALA A 181 23.95 -5.54 -10.67
N PHE A 182 25.16 -5.64 -10.12
CA PHE A 182 26.33 -6.19 -10.83
C PHE A 182 26.33 -7.72 -10.88
N ASP A 183 25.65 -8.40 -9.95
CA ASP A 183 25.50 -9.87 -9.98
C ASP A 183 24.47 -10.33 -11.03
N LEU A 184 23.65 -9.39 -11.53
CA LEU A 184 22.61 -9.65 -12.53
C LEU A 184 23.08 -9.50 -13.99
N VAL A 185 24.33 -9.11 -14.22
CA VAL A 185 24.90 -8.91 -15.56
C VAL A 185 26.17 -9.75 -15.73
N GLU A 186 26.35 -10.30 -16.93
CA GLU A 186 27.62 -10.94 -17.29
C GLU A 186 28.67 -9.86 -17.54
N HIS A 187 29.64 -9.71 -16.62
CA HIS A 187 30.80 -8.88 -16.87
C HIS A 187 31.72 -9.60 -17.85
N PRO A 188 32.18 -8.93 -18.93
CA PRO A 188 33.25 -9.47 -19.75
C PRO A 188 34.45 -9.71 -18.82
N LYS A 189 34.94 -10.94 -18.76
CA LYS A 189 36.17 -11.26 -18.03
C LYS A 189 37.27 -10.39 -18.60
N ILE A 190 37.78 -9.44 -17.79
CA ILE A 190 38.99 -8.70 -18.07
C ILE A 190 40.18 -9.64 -18.02
#